data_3a3008d7fb83f83a5b3f997079dcbda7
#
_entry.id   3a3008d7fb83f83a5b3f997079dcbda7
#
_cell.length_a   1.000
_cell.length_b   1.000
_cell.length_c   1.000
_cell.angle_alpha   90.00
_cell.angle_beta   90.00
_cell.angle_gamma   90.00
#
_symmetry.space_group_name_H-M   'P 1'
#
loop_
_entity.id
_entity.type
_entity.pdbx_description
1 polymer ?
#
loop_
_entity_poly.entity_id
_entity_poly.type
_entity_poly.pdbx_seq_one_letter_code
_entity_poly.pdbx_strand_id
1 'polypeptide(L)'
;MAKVFEDFVATALTEAWAPLPGHTRTHYPAKLDETGGVLMKVDVVHLVDGVPRIVADAKYKIESDSGRYPNADHYQMLAYCTALQVPFAWLVYASGSRGPMTRRVVNMAISIVEYPLDLAASPTALLAQIKMLGHEALSARSPGPRRPPEAGS
;
A
#
# COMPACT_ATOMS: atom_id res chain seq x y z
N MET A 1 9.59 -18.13 -3.33
CA MET A 1 10.11 -16.87 -2.74
C MET A 1 9.03 -15.81 -2.61
N ALA A 2 8.15 -15.63 -3.59
CA ALA A 2 7.08 -14.64 -3.51
C ALA A 2 6.20 -14.80 -2.26
N LYS A 3 5.72 -16.01 -1.98
CA LYS A 3 4.89 -16.28 -0.80
C LYS A 3 5.61 -16.02 0.51
N VAL A 4 6.87 -16.38 0.62
CA VAL A 4 7.69 -16.13 1.81
C VAL A 4 7.82 -14.63 2.06
N PHE A 5 8.08 -13.86 1.02
CA PHE A 5 8.16 -12.39 1.11
C PHE A 5 6.82 -11.77 1.52
N GLU A 6 5.73 -12.18 0.89
CA GLU A 6 4.38 -11.71 1.21
C GLU A 6 4.02 -12.00 2.67
N ASP A 7 4.25 -13.23 3.14
CA ASP A 7 3.99 -13.64 4.52
C ASP A 7 4.86 -12.86 5.53
N PHE A 8 6.12 -12.62 5.18
CA PHE A 8 7.03 -11.84 6.01
C PHE A 8 6.55 -10.39 6.17
N VAL A 9 6.19 -9.72 5.09
CA VAL A 9 5.68 -8.34 5.12
C VAL A 9 4.38 -8.27 5.90
N ALA A 10 3.45 -9.18 5.65
CA ALA A 10 2.16 -9.22 6.35
C ALA A 10 2.34 -9.42 7.86
N THR A 11 3.20 -10.33 8.27
CA THR A 11 3.49 -10.58 9.69
C THR A 11 4.15 -9.36 10.34
N ALA A 12 5.14 -8.78 9.70
CA ALA A 12 5.86 -7.63 10.24
C ALA A 12 4.97 -6.38 10.38
N LEU A 13 4.10 -6.12 9.41
CA LEU A 13 3.13 -5.03 9.50
C LEU A 13 2.08 -5.28 10.57
N THR A 14 1.59 -6.51 10.70
CA THR A 14 0.64 -6.88 11.75
C THR A 14 1.24 -6.63 13.14
N GLU A 15 2.49 -7.02 13.34
CA GLU A 15 3.21 -6.76 14.59
C GLU A 15 3.44 -5.27 14.84
N ALA A 16 3.80 -4.52 13.81
CA ALA A 16 4.04 -3.08 13.91
C ALA A 16 2.78 -2.31 14.32
N TRP A 17 1.61 -2.75 13.87
CA TRP A 17 0.33 -2.11 14.17
C TRP A 17 -0.41 -2.71 15.37
N ALA A 18 0.07 -3.80 15.93
CA ALA A 18 -0.59 -4.47 17.06
C ALA A 18 -0.85 -3.57 18.29
N PRO A 19 0.05 -2.62 18.68
CA PRO A 19 -0.20 -1.72 19.80
C PRO A 19 -1.23 -0.62 19.52
N LEU A 20 -1.65 -0.46 18.27
CA LEU A 20 -2.50 0.64 17.83
C LEU A 20 -3.98 0.29 17.90
N PRO A 21 -4.88 1.30 17.96
CA PRO A 21 -6.32 1.04 17.82
C PRO A 21 -6.64 0.30 16.52
N GLY A 22 -7.64 -0.57 16.57
CA GLY A 22 -8.06 -1.37 15.43
C GLY A 22 -7.38 -2.74 15.39
N HIS A 23 -7.46 -3.38 14.26
CA HIS A 23 -6.84 -4.68 14.02
C HIS A 23 -6.44 -4.84 12.57
N THR A 24 -5.44 -5.68 12.34
CA THR A 24 -4.90 -5.97 11.01
C THR A 24 -5.42 -7.32 10.54
N ARG A 25 -5.90 -7.38 9.31
CA ARG A 25 -6.33 -8.61 8.66
C ARG A 25 -5.51 -8.86 7.41
N THR A 26 -5.15 -10.12 7.21
CA THR A 26 -4.47 -10.59 6.00
C THR A 26 -5.44 -11.31 5.09
N HIS A 27 -5.15 -11.33 3.80
CA HIS A 27 -6.03 -11.94 2.78
C HIS A 27 -7.47 -11.43 2.88
N TYR A 28 -7.61 -10.12 3.00
CA TYR A 28 -8.89 -9.47 3.22
C TYR A 28 -9.75 -9.50 1.96
N PRO A 29 -10.97 -10.09 2.01
CA PRO A 29 -11.84 -10.16 0.84
C PRO A 29 -12.47 -8.79 0.55
N ALA A 30 -12.51 -8.43 -0.73
CA ALA A 30 -13.15 -7.22 -1.20
C ALA A 30 -13.86 -7.48 -2.52
N LYS A 31 -14.83 -6.63 -2.85
CA LYS A 31 -15.61 -6.69 -4.09
C LYS A 31 -15.39 -5.40 -4.87
N LEU A 32 -15.11 -5.53 -6.14
CA LEU A 32 -14.96 -4.36 -7.00
C LEU A 32 -16.31 -3.83 -7.49
N ASP A 33 -17.24 -4.73 -7.78
CA ASP A 33 -18.57 -4.41 -8.30
C ASP A 33 -19.67 -4.70 -7.28
N GLU A 34 -20.80 -4.03 -7.42
CA GLU A 34 -21.92 -4.13 -6.49
C GLU A 34 -22.53 -5.52 -6.43
N THR A 35 -22.50 -6.27 -7.54
CA THR A 35 -23.05 -7.64 -7.60
C THR A 35 -22.12 -8.67 -6.96
N GLY A 36 -20.86 -8.30 -6.69
CA GLY A 36 -19.86 -9.22 -6.17
C GLY A 36 -19.34 -10.22 -7.18
N GLY A 37 -19.43 -9.91 -8.48
CA GLY A 37 -18.90 -10.75 -9.55
C GLY A 37 -17.40 -10.65 -9.71
N VAL A 38 -16.81 -9.53 -9.30
CA VAL A 38 -15.36 -9.31 -9.33
C VAL A 38 -14.82 -9.30 -7.91
N LEU A 39 -14.28 -10.43 -7.48
CA LEU A 39 -13.73 -10.60 -6.14
C LEU A 39 -12.25 -10.30 -6.11
N MET A 40 -11.82 -9.67 -5.03
CA MET A 40 -10.43 -9.33 -4.78
C MET A 40 -10.02 -9.83 -3.40
N LYS A 41 -8.73 -10.01 -3.21
CA LYS A 41 -8.14 -10.39 -1.93
C LYS A 41 -6.94 -9.50 -1.67
N VAL A 42 -7.03 -8.67 -0.65
CA VAL A 42 -5.99 -7.71 -0.28
C VAL A 42 -5.04 -8.35 0.72
N ASP A 43 -3.74 -8.27 0.46
CA ASP A 43 -2.74 -8.95 1.30
C ASP A 43 -2.81 -8.51 2.76
N VAL A 44 -2.85 -7.19 3.01
CA VAL A 44 -2.87 -6.63 4.37
C VAL A 44 -3.80 -5.42 4.41
N VAL A 45 -4.74 -5.44 5.33
CA VAL A 45 -5.64 -4.31 5.62
C VAL A 45 -5.65 -4.04 7.12
N HIS A 46 -5.43 -2.80 7.51
CA HIS A 46 -5.64 -2.36 8.87
C HIS A 46 -6.98 -1.64 8.99
N LEU A 47 -7.82 -2.12 9.90
CA LEU A 47 -9.16 -1.58 10.15
C LEU A 47 -9.21 -0.90 11.51
N VAL A 48 -9.92 0.22 11.58
CA VAL A 48 -10.23 0.92 12.83
C VAL A 48 -11.75 1.04 12.91
N ASP A 49 -12.34 0.55 13.99
CA ASP A 49 -13.80 0.48 14.16
C ASP A 49 -14.50 -0.24 12.99
N GLY A 50 -13.88 -1.29 12.47
CA GLY A 50 -14.39 -2.06 11.34
C GLY A 50 -14.24 -1.39 9.98
N VAL A 51 -13.60 -0.23 9.91
CA VAL A 51 -13.42 0.55 8.66
C VAL A 51 -11.99 0.41 8.16
N PRO A 52 -11.77 -0.03 6.91
CA PRO A 52 -10.43 -0.07 6.32
C PRO A 52 -9.76 1.31 6.32
N ARG A 53 -8.53 1.39 6.78
CA ARG A 53 -7.74 2.62 6.86
C ARG A 53 -6.44 2.56 6.07
N ILE A 54 -5.80 1.39 6.05
CA ILE A 54 -4.53 1.19 5.40
C ILE A 54 -4.60 -0.08 4.57
N VAL A 55 -4.15 -0.01 3.33
CA VAL A 55 -4.04 -1.13 2.40
C VAL A 55 -2.58 -1.29 2.00
N ALA A 56 -2.05 -2.49 2.14
CA ALA A 56 -0.71 -2.83 1.69
C ALA A 56 -0.72 -4.15 0.93
N ASP A 57 0.13 -4.23 -0.08
CA ASP A 57 0.29 -5.42 -0.90
C ASP A 57 1.79 -5.62 -1.16
N ALA A 58 2.27 -6.84 -0.97
CA ALA A 58 3.66 -7.18 -1.15
C ALA A 58 3.89 -7.84 -2.50
N LYS A 59 4.87 -7.37 -3.25
CA LYS A 59 5.21 -7.87 -4.57
C LYS A 59 6.68 -8.26 -4.65
N TYR A 60 6.93 -9.54 -4.87
CA TYR A 60 8.27 -10.05 -5.12
C TYR A 60 8.60 -9.91 -6.62
N LYS A 61 8.81 -8.66 -7.04
CA LYS A 61 9.11 -8.32 -8.43
C LYS A 61 10.35 -7.44 -8.49
N ILE A 62 11.10 -7.59 -9.57
CA ILE A 62 12.27 -6.77 -9.88
C ILE A 62 11.78 -5.64 -10.78
N GLU A 63 12.22 -4.40 -10.50
CA GLU A 63 11.95 -3.29 -11.40
C GLU A 63 12.59 -3.52 -12.78
N SER A 64 12.01 -2.96 -13.82
CA SER A 64 12.60 -3.00 -15.17
C SER A 64 13.87 -2.16 -15.25
N ASP A 65 14.64 -2.31 -16.33
CA ASP A 65 15.86 -1.51 -16.60
C ASP A 65 15.60 0.00 -16.59
N SER A 66 14.35 0.42 -16.86
CA SER A 66 13.93 1.81 -16.77
C SER A 66 13.59 2.28 -15.34
N GLY A 67 13.72 1.43 -14.33
CA GLY A 67 13.36 1.71 -12.96
C GLY A 67 11.85 1.69 -12.69
N ARG A 68 11.09 0.96 -13.50
CA ARG A 68 9.62 0.91 -13.41
C ARG A 68 9.15 -0.45 -12.92
N TYR A 69 8.09 -0.41 -12.11
CA TYR A 69 7.32 -1.59 -11.73
C TYR A 69 6.15 -1.81 -12.70
N PRO A 70 5.59 -3.04 -12.77
CA PRO A 70 4.46 -3.34 -13.66
C PRO A 70 3.24 -2.45 -13.41
N ASN A 71 2.65 -1.93 -14.47
CA ASN A 71 1.43 -1.13 -14.38
C ASN A 71 0.26 -1.90 -13.76
N ALA A 72 0.21 -3.20 -13.99
CA ALA A 72 -0.84 -4.06 -13.43
C ALA A 72 -0.91 -4.00 -11.90
N ASP A 73 0.24 -3.83 -11.22
CA ASP A 73 0.28 -3.67 -9.77
C ASP A 73 -0.42 -2.38 -9.33
N HIS A 74 -0.23 -1.31 -10.08
CA HIS A 74 -0.88 -0.01 -9.81
C HIS A 74 -2.39 -0.07 -10.05
N TYR A 75 -2.82 -0.75 -11.11
CA TYR A 75 -4.26 -0.94 -11.39
C TYR A 75 -4.94 -1.75 -10.29
N GLN A 76 -4.24 -2.76 -9.76
CA GLN A 76 -4.73 -3.53 -8.63
C GLN A 76 -4.91 -2.67 -7.38
N MET A 77 -3.94 -1.80 -7.08
CA MET A 77 -4.03 -0.89 -5.93
C MET A 77 -5.14 0.14 -6.10
N LEU A 78 -5.33 0.65 -7.31
CA LEU A 78 -6.44 1.54 -7.61
C LEU A 78 -7.79 0.86 -7.34
N ALA A 79 -7.93 -0.39 -7.76
CA ALA A 79 -9.14 -1.17 -7.49
C ALA A 79 -9.37 -1.37 -5.99
N TYR A 80 -8.34 -1.68 -5.22
CA TYR A 80 -8.44 -1.81 -3.76
C TYR A 80 -8.84 -0.51 -3.08
N CYS A 81 -8.18 0.59 -3.41
CA CYS A 81 -8.51 1.91 -2.86
C CYS A 81 -9.95 2.32 -3.17
N THR A 82 -10.40 2.04 -4.39
CA THR A 82 -11.76 2.37 -4.83
C THR A 82 -12.80 1.53 -4.07
N ALA A 83 -12.60 0.22 -4.00
CA ALA A 83 -13.54 -0.70 -3.35
C ALA A 83 -13.63 -0.49 -1.84
N LEU A 84 -12.50 -0.22 -1.19
CA LEU A 84 -12.42 -0.06 0.27
C LEU A 84 -12.51 1.40 0.73
N GLN A 85 -12.58 2.34 -0.20
CA GLN A 85 -12.63 3.79 0.08
C GLN A 85 -11.43 4.25 0.94
N VAL A 86 -10.24 3.80 0.57
CA VAL A 86 -8.99 4.15 1.24
C VAL A 86 -8.19 5.08 0.33
N PRO A 87 -7.64 6.21 0.83
CA PRO A 87 -6.94 7.18 -0.02
C PRO A 87 -5.50 6.77 -0.37
N PHE A 88 -4.92 5.81 0.33
CA PHE A 88 -3.55 5.35 0.11
C PHE A 88 -3.47 3.84 0.00
N ALA A 89 -2.71 3.37 -0.98
CA ALA A 89 -2.29 1.98 -1.05
C ALA A 89 -0.75 1.91 -1.08
N TRP A 90 -0.20 0.93 -0.39
CA TRP A 90 1.23 0.73 -0.21
C TRP A 90 1.67 -0.52 -0.95
N LEU A 91 2.39 -0.33 -2.06
CA LEU A 91 3.04 -1.42 -2.80
C LEU A 91 4.43 -1.64 -2.23
N VAL A 92 4.60 -2.76 -1.55
CA VAL A 92 5.87 -3.12 -0.91
C VAL A 92 6.62 -4.06 -1.85
N TYR A 93 7.73 -3.59 -2.38
CA TYR A 93 8.54 -4.34 -3.33
C TYR A 93 9.77 -4.94 -2.67
N ALA A 94 10.19 -6.10 -3.18
CA ALA A 94 11.38 -6.81 -2.71
C ALA A 94 12.69 -6.15 -3.14
N SER A 95 12.65 -5.27 -4.11
CA SER A 95 13.83 -4.56 -4.62
C SER A 95 13.44 -3.28 -5.33
N GLY A 96 14.39 -2.37 -5.41
CA GLY A 96 14.27 -1.13 -6.16
C GLY A 96 15.53 -0.31 -6.01
N SER A 97 15.93 0.39 -7.06
CA SER A 97 17.13 1.25 -7.09
C SER A 97 16.86 2.65 -6.54
N ARG A 98 15.59 3.00 -6.35
CA ARG A 98 15.16 4.31 -5.85
C ARG A 98 14.49 4.16 -4.50
N GLY A 99 14.42 5.26 -3.76
CA GLY A 99 13.61 5.33 -2.54
C GLY A 99 12.11 5.28 -2.83
N PRO A 100 11.28 5.37 -1.78
CA PRO A 100 9.84 5.37 -1.93
C PRO A 100 9.36 6.47 -2.89
N MET A 101 8.36 6.15 -3.70
CA MET A 101 7.75 7.09 -4.62
C MET A 101 6.24 7.07 -4.50
N THR A 102 5.64 8.24 -4.30
CA THR A 102 4.19 8.40 -4.27
C THR A 102 3.68 8.78 -5.65
N ARG A 103 2.72 8.02 -6.15
CA ARG A 103 2.05 8.28 -7.41
C ARG A 103 0.60 8.66 -7.15
N ARG A 104 0.29 9.92 -7.38
CA ARG A 104 -1.08 10.42 -7.23
C ARG A 104 -1.90 10.08 -8.48
N VAL A 105 -3.04 9.44 -8.27
CA VAL A 105 -3.95 9.08 -9.38
C VAL A 105 -4.61 10.32 -9.95
N VAL A 106 -4.66 10.40 -11.28
CA VAL A 106 -5.27 11.52 -12.00
C VAL A 106 -6.77 11.61 -11.67
N ASN A 107 -7.24 12.80 -11.34
CA ASN A 107 -8.65 13.09 -11.03
C ASN A 107 -9.26 12.32 -9.85
N MET A 108 -8.43 11.74 -8.99
CA MET A 108 -8.89 10.99 -7.82
C MET A 108 -8.12 11.40 -6.58
N ALA A 109 -8.75 11.27 -5.41
CA ALA A 109 -8.09 11.48 -4.12
C ALA A 109 -7.41 10.18 -3.64
N ILE A 110 -6.70 9.51 -4.53
CA ILE A 110 -6.01 8.25 -4.29
C ILE A 110 -4.53 8.42 -4.63
N SER A 111 -3.67 7.93 -3.75
CA SER A 111 -2.23 7.86 -3.97
C SER A 111 -1.74 6.44 -3.78
N ILE A 112 -0.86 5.99 -4.65
CA ILE A 112 -0.21 4.69 -4.60
C ILE A 112 1.25 4.91 -4.29
N VAL A 113 1.73 4.36 -3.18
CA VAL A 113 3.12 4.50 -2.76
C VAL A 113 3.88 3.24 -3.13
N GLU A 114 4.89 3.39 -3.96
CA GLU A 114 5.86 2.34 -4.27
C GLU A 114 6.93 2.36 -3.17
N TYR A 115 7.04 1.29 -2.42
CA TYR A 115 7.96 1.22 -1.29
C TYR A 115 8.92 0.03 -1.43
N PRO A 116 10.13 0.25 -1.97
CA PRO A 116 11.10 -0.82 -2.10
C PRO A 116 11.78 -1.11 -0.75
N LEU A 117 11.95 -2.40 -0.45
CA LEU A 117 12.74 -2.87 0.67
C LEU A 117 14.11 -3.33 0.19
N ASP A 118 15.12 -3.13 1.03
CA ASP A 118 16.46 -3.66 0.78
C ASP A 118 16.60 -5.04 1.42
N LEU A 119 16.38 -6.09 0.64
CA LEU A 119 16.50 -7.47 1.11
C LEU A 119 17.94 -7.90 1.38
N ALA A 120 18.95 -7.14 0.92
CA ALA A 120 20.35 -7.39 1.23
C ALA A 120 20.72 -6.89 2.64
N ALA A 121 19.87 -6.09 3.25
CA ALA A 121 20.07 -5.62 4.63
C ALA A 121 19.97 -6.77 5.64
N SER A 122 20.56 -6.57 6.83
CA SER A 122 20.42 -7.52 7.94
C SER A 122 18.93 -7.71 8.31
N PRO A 123 18.53 -8.84 8.93
CA PRO A 123 17.18 -9.03 9.40
C PRO A 123 16.66 -7.91 10.31
N THR A 124 17.50 -7.40 11.21
CA THR A 124 17.16 -6.28 12.08
C THR A 124 16.91 -5.00 11.28
N ALA A 125 17.77 -4.69 10.32
CA ALA A 125 17.62 -3.51 9.46
C ALA A 125 16.38 -3.62 8.56
N LEU A 126 16.08 -4.82 8.07
CA LEU A 126 14.89 -5.06 7.26
C LEU A 126 13.60 -4.86 8.07
N LEU A 127 13.55 -5.36 9.30
CA LEU A 127 12.42 -5.11 10.21
C LEU A 127 12.28 -3.61 10.52
N ALA A 128 13.38 -2.89 10.67
CA ALA A 128 13.35 -1.44 10.88
C ALA A 128 12.75 -0.70 9.67
N GLN A 129 13.06 -1.15 8.44
CA GLN A 129 12.46 -0.60 7.23
C GLN A 129 10.93 -0.80 7.21
N ILE A 130 10.44 -1.98 7.60
CA ILE A 130 9.01 -2.27 7.64
C ILE A 130 8.30 -1.48 8.75
N LYS A 131 8.93 -1.30 9.90
CA LYS A 131 8.39 -0.45 10.97
C LYS A 131 8.28 1.01 10.51
N MET A 132 9.27 1.51 9.77
CA MET A 132 9.22 2.85 9.20
C MET A 132 8.10 2.99 8.18
N LEU A 133 7.92 2.01 7.30
CA LEU A 133 6.80 1.93 6.38
C LEU A 133 5.47 1.97 7.13
N GLY A 134 5.32 1.15 8.16
CA GLY A 134 4.11 1.10 8.99
C GLY A 134 3.81 2.45 9.64
N HIS A 135 4.82 3.15 10.12
CA HIS A 135 4.68 4.48 10.71
C HIS A 135 4.27 5.53 9.66
N GLU A 136 4.89 5.52 8.50
CA GLU A 136 4.54 6.42 7.40
C GLU A 136 3.11 6.18 6.91
N ALA A 137 2.66 4.93 6.82
CA ALA A 137 1.31 4.58 6.41
C ALA A 137 0.25 5.12 7.38
N LEU A 138 0.54 5.13 8.67
CA LEU A 138 -0.35 5.72 9.69
C LEU A 138 -0.41 7.24 9.61
N SER A 139 0.69 7.87 9.23
CA SER A 139 0.82 9.33 9.18
C SER A 139 0.34 9.91 7.86
N ALA A 140 0.19 9.09 6.82
CA ALA A 140 -0.22 9.54 5.49
C ALA A 140 -1.65 10.07 5.50
N ARG A 141 -1.82 11.29 5.00
CA ARG A 141 -3.12 11.93 4.88
C ARG A 141 -3.38 12.31 3.44
N SER A 142 -4.63 12.14 3.02
CA SER A 142 -5.06 12.63 1.72
C SER A 142 -4.79 14.12 1.62
N PRO A 143 -4.13 14.61 0.55
CA PRO A 143 -4.10 16.05 0.32
C PRO A 143 -5.54 16.55 0.17
N GLY A 144 -5.86 17.64 0.85
CA GLY A 144 -7.18 18.27 0.75
C GLY A 144 -7.55 18.60 -0.71
N PRO A 145 -8.80 18.91 -0.98
CA PRO A 145 -9.23 19.26 -2.32
C PRO A 145 -8.33 20.38 -2.85
N ARG A 146 -7.86 20.23 -4.08
CA ARG A 146 -7.12 21.31 -4.74
C ARG A 146 -8.02 22.54 -4.75
N ARG A 147 -7.54 23.66 -4.23
CA ARG A 147 -8.17 24.93 -4.52
C ARG A 147 -8.24 25.07 -6.04
N PRO A 148 -9.40 25.43 -6.59
CA PRO A 148 -9.45 25.81 -7.99
C PRO A 148 -8.41 26.93 -8.22
N PRO A 149 -7.80 26.97 -9.40
CA PRO A 149 -6.89 28.08 -9.71
C PRO A 149 -7.65 29.37 -9.47
N GLU A 150 -7.07 30.27 -8.65
CA GLU A 150 -7.64 31.59 -8.50
C GLU A 150 -7.76 32.20 -9.90
N ALA A 151 -8.99 32.53 -10.27
CA ALA A 151 -9.21 33.29 -11.50
C ALA A 151 -8.39 34.58 -11.36
N GLY A 152 -7.27 34.65 -12.08
CA GLY A 152 -6.46 35.85 -12.12
C GLY A 152 -7.33 37.03 -12.55
N SER A 153 -7.38 38.01 -11.71
CA SER A 153 -7.96 39.31 -12.08
C SER A 153 -7.16 39.96 -13.17
#